data_63f99ecce23406ea49ad7ba030df6b2a
#
_entry.id   63f99ecce23406ea49ad7ba030df6b2a
#
_cell.length_a   1.000
_cell.length_b   1.000
_cell.length_c   1.000
_cell.angle_alpha   90.00
_cell.angle_beta   90.00
_cell.angle_gamma   90.00
#
_symmetry.space_group_name_H-M   'P 1'
#
loop_
_entity.id
_entity.type
_entity.pdbx_description
1 polymer ?
#
loop_
_entity_poly.entity_id
_entity_poly.type
_entity_poly.pdbx_seq_one_letter_code
_entity_poly.pdbx_strand_id
1 'polypeptide(L)'
;MSVGSTSSRRRGVPRPRICHEGGIEFEWRGANQLHTRQVCPAVILHPLTGDASFFNQIQLYHPAFLDADIREQFLKGRDSVMPRQVFYGDGSELEEAAIEAINAAYERCAVRFDWQRGDVVMLDNMLAAHAPRPLRG
;
A
#
# COMPACT_ATOMS: atom_id res chain seq x y z
N MET A 1 1.25 -12.40 -1.53
CA MET A 1 1.90 -11.13 -1.19
C MET A 1 1.28 -10.65 0.10
N SER A 2 2.08 -10.27 1.08
CA SER A 2 1.58 -9.88 2.40
C SER A 2 1.86 -8.40 2.61
N VAL A 3 0.84 -7.62 2.95
CA VAL A 3 0.99 -6.23 3.34
C VAL A 3 0.81 -6.14 4.83
N GLY A 4 1.83 -5.71 5.53
CA GLY A 4 1.82 -5.63 6.99
C GLY A 4 1.97 -4.22 7.51
N SER A 5 1.19 -3.99 8.52
CA SER A 5 1.31 -3.04 9.62
C SER A 5 1.02 -1.56 9.39
N THR A 6 -0.01 -1.11 10.04
CA THR A 6 -0.18 0.30 10.40
C THR A 6 -0.20 0.46 11.91
N SER A 7 0.69 1.28 12.46
CA SER A 7 0.57 1.78 13.83
C SER A 7 -0.44 2.93 13.84
N SER A 8 -1.62 2.74 14.39
CA SER A 8 -2.62 3.78 14.54
C SER A 8 -2.77 4.17 16.01
N ARG A 9 -2.36 5.39 16.36
CA ARG A 9 -2.74 6.01 17.64
C ARG A 9 -4.16 6.56 17.51
N ARG A 10 -5.18 5.78 17.86
CA ARG A 10 -6.52 6.32 18.10
C ARG A 10 -7.21 5.58 19.23
N ARG A 11 -7.82 6.34 20.15
CA ARG A 11 -8.79 5.85 21.13
C ARG A 11 -10.01 5.31 20.40
N GLY A 12 -10.07 4.03 20.22
CA GLY A 12 -11.19 3.31 19.67
C GLY A 12 -10.76 1.85 19.57
N VAL A 13 -11.42 0.98 20.29
CA VAL A 13 -11.19 -0.47 20.22
C VAL A 13 -11.44 -0.86 18.75
N PRO A 14 -10.44 -1.34 17.99
CA PRO A 14 -10.72 -1.96 16.71
C PRO A 14 -11.70 -3.08 17.01
N ARG A 15 -12.74 -3.14 16.23
CA ARG A 15 -13.71 -4.22 16.39
C ARG A 15 -13.02 -5.50 15.91
N PRO A 16 -12.65 -6.44 16.79
CA PRO A 16 -11.97 -7.68 16.41
C PRO A 16 -12.69 -8.39 15.28
N ARG A 17 -14.00 -8.26 15.24
CA ARG A 17 -14.89 -8.77 14.22
C ARG A 17 -14.53 -8.31 12.80
N ILE A 18 -14.23 -7.01 12.60
CA ILE A 18 -13.87 -6.48 11.27
C ILE A 18 -12.56 -7.08 10.79
N CYS A 19 -11.57 -7.22 11.68
CA CYS A 19 -10.30 -7.83 11.33
C CYS A 19 -10.47 -9.30 10.94
N HIS A 20 -11.23 -10.05 11.71
CA HIS A 20 -11.52 -11.47 11.41
C HIS A 20 -12.28 -11.67 10.11
N GLU A 21 -13.34 -10.88 9.88
CA GLU A 21 -14.12 -10.94 8.63
C GLU A 21 -13.29 -10.55 7.40
N GLY A 22 -12.32 -9.63 7.56
CA GLY A 22 -11.39 -9.20 6.51
C GLY A 22 -10.15 -10.06 6.35
N GLY A 23 -9.99 -11.14 7.10
CA GLY A 23 -8.77 -11.96 7.08
C GLY A 23 -7.53 -11.21 7.54
N ILE A 24 -7.71 -10.22 8.42
CA ILE A 24 -6.64 -9.38 8.96
C ILE A 24 -6.19 -9.94 10.30
N GLU A 25 -4.95 -10.38 10.38
CA GLU A 25 -4.30 -10.68 11.64
C GLU A 25 -3.99 -9.38 12.39
N PHE A 26 -4.18 -9.36 13.69
CA PHE A 26 -3.85 -8.18 14.48
C PHE A 26 -3.27 -8.54 15.84
N GLU A 27 -2.40 -7.68 16.33
CA GLU A 27 -1.73 -7.79 17.62
C GLU A 27 -1.67 -6.40 18.27
N TRP A 28 -2.04 -6.35 19.56
CA TRP A 28 -1.82 -5.15 20.37
C TRP A 28 -0.42 -5.15 20.96
N ARG A 29 0.33 -4.08 20.73
CA ARG A 29 1.64 -3.86 21.35
C ARG A 29 1.56 -2.67 22.31
N GLY A 30 1.79 -2.94 23.59
CA GLY A 30 1.61 -1.93 24.62
C GLY A 30 0.16 -1.45 24.75
N ALA A 31 -0.04 -0.26 25.29
CA ALA A 31 -1.39 0.22 25.64
C ALA A 31 -2.21 0.74 24.43
N ASN A 32 -1.56 1.16 23.35
CA ASN A 32 -2.24 1.88 22.26
C ASN A 32 -1.63 1.64 20.85
N GLN A 33 -0.78 0.64 20.68
CA GLN A 33 -0.19 0.32 19.38
C GLN A 33 -0.85 -0.93 18.82
N LEU A 34 -1.44 -0.80 17.65
CA LEU A 34 -2.04 -1.92 16.93
C LEU A 34 -1.15 -2.28 15.74
N HIS A 35 -0.72 -3.54 15.71
CA HIS A 35 -0.10 -4.15 14.55
C HIS A 35 -1.14 -4.95 13.79
N THR A 36 -1.18 -4.77 12.48
CA THR A 36 -2.06 -5.56 11.60
C THR A 36 -1.23 -6.21 10.49
N ARG A 37 -1.61 -7.40 10.09
CA ARG A 37 -1.03 -8.14 8.97
C ARG A 37 -2.14 -8.72 8.12
N GLN A 38 -1.99 -8.57 6.80
CA GLN A 38 -2.94 -9.15 5.85
C GLN A 38 -2.19 -9.73 4.66
N VAL A 39 -2.59 -10.92 4.22
CA VAL A 39 -2.12 -11.53 2.97
C VAL A 39 -3.12 -11.20 1.87
N CYS A 40 -2.66 -10.52 0.85
CA CYS A 40 -3.47 -10.15 -0.31
C CYS A 40 -2.89 -10.74 -1.58
N PRO A 41 -3.70 -11.16 -2.56
CA PRO A 41 -3.20 -11.57 -3.86
C PRO A 41 -2.53 -10.38 -4.56
N ALA A 42 -1.41 -10.64 -5.25
CA ALA A 42 -0.75 -9.61 -6.07
C ALA A 42 -1.49 -9.36 -7.38
N VAL A 43 -2.06 -10.43 -7.93
CA VAL A 43 -2.80 -10.43 -9.19
C VAL A 43 -4.17 -11.01 -8.93
N ILE A 44 -5.18 -10.37 -9.49
CA ILE A 44 -6.58 -10.84 -9.48
C ILE A 44 -7.07 -10.98 -10.90
N LEU A 45 -8.10 -11.79 -11.10
CA LEU A 45 -8.84 -11.83 -12.35
C LEU A 45 -10.04 -10.88 -12.26
N HIS A 46 -10.18 -10.04 -13.25
CA HIS A 46 -11.32 -9.14 -13.33
C HIS A 46 -12.61 -9.93 -13.53
N PRO A 47 -13.66 -9.76 -12.71
CA PRO A 47 -14.83 -10.65 -12.67
C PRO A 47 -15.69 -10.62 -13.94
N LEU A 48 -15.63 -9.54 -14.71
CA LEU A 48 -16.43 -9.40 -15.93
C LEU A 48 -15.62 -9.72 -17.19
N THR A 49 -14.35 -9.33 -17.26
CA THR A 49 -13.52 -9.50 -18.47
C THR A 49 -12.64 -10.72 -18.43
N GLY A 50 -12.32 -11.23 -17.23
CA GLY A 50 -11.36 -12.32 -17.03
C GLY A 50 -9.90 -11.90 -17.15
N ASP A 51 -9.62 -10.62 -17.37
CA ASP A 51 -8.26 -10.10 -17.49
C ASP A 51 -7.53 -10.21 -16.15
N ALA A 52 -6.27 -10.63 -16.23
CA ALA A 52 -5.38 -10.62 -15.07
C ALA A 52 -4.89 -9.18 -14.79
N SER A 53 -5.14 -8.69 -13.60
CA SER A 53 -4.74 -7.36 -13.19
C SER A 53 -3.84 -7.41 -11.95
N PHE A 54 -2.78 -6.58 -11.96
CA PHE A 54 -1.98 -6.32 -10.78
C PHE A 54 -2.75 -5.37 -9.85
N PHE A 55 -3.50 -5.96 -8.94
CA PHE A 55 -4.38 -5.24 -8.02
C PHE A 55 -3.70 -5.05 -6.66
N ASN A 56 -2.66 -4.24 -6.64
CA ASN A 56 -1.86 -4.01 -5.45
C ASN A 56 -1.17 -2.64 -5.51
N GLN A 57 -0.87 -2.07 -4.35
CA GLN A 57 -0.18 -0.79 -4.19
C GLN A 57 1.11 -0.94 -3.36
N ILE A 58 1.82 -2.04 -3.54
CA ILE A 58 3.01 -2.37 -2.75
C ILE A 58 4.08 -1.29 -2.79
N GLN A 59 4.23 -0.61 -3.93
CA GLN A 59 5.19 0.49 -4.07
C GLN A 59 4.95 1.62 -3.07
N LEU A 60 3.70 1.86 -2.63
CA LEU A 60 3.40 2.90 -1.66
C LEU A 60 3.80 2.54 -0.22
N TYR A 61 4.11 1.29 0.02
CA TYR A 61 4.42 0.76 1.35
C TYR A 61 5.86 0.30 1.51
N HIS A 62 6.62 0.31 0.42
CA HIS A 62 8.04 -0.09 0.48
C HIS A 62 8.92 1.10 0.89
N PRO A 63 9.90 0.89 1.80
CA PRO A 63 10.78 1.95 2.30
C PRO A 63 11.55 2.72 1.22
N ALA A 64 11.85 2.08 0.09
CA ALA A 64 12.57 2.71 -1.02
C ALA A 64 11.82 3.91 -1.63
N PHE A 65 10.48 3.99 -1.46
CA PHE A 65 9.65 5.08 -1.99
C PHE A 65 9.34 6.18 -0.97
N LEU A 66 9.81 6.05 0.24
CA LEU A 66 9.77 7.16 1.19
C LEU A 66 10.82 8.21 0.80
N ASP A 67 10.45 9.47 0.94
CA ASP A 67 11.43 10.55 0.87
C ASP A 67 12.63 10.25 1.75
N ALA A 68 13.83 10.56 1.26
CA ALA A 68 15.08 10.22 1.94
C ALA A 68 15.10 10.72 3.39
N ASP A 69 14.60 11.94 3.63
CA ASP A 69 14.53 12.54 4.96
C ASP A 69 13.57 11.78 5.88
N ILE A 70 12.43 11.34 5.34
CA ILE A 70 11.44 10.55 6.09
C ILE A 70 12.01 9.18 6.41
N ARG A 71 12.64 8.52 5.44
CA ARG A 71 13.31 7.23 5.65
C ARG A 71 14.41 7.31 6.70
N GLU A 72 15.25 8.34 6.66
CA GLU A 72 16.31 8.56 7.64
C GLU A 72 15.75 8.80 9.05
N GLN A 73 14.67 9.56 9.19
CA GLN A 73 14.00 9.77 10.48
C GLN A 73 13.48 8.45 11.08
N PHE A 74 12.90 7.56 10.25
CA PHE A 74 12.46 6.24 10.72
C PHE A 74 13.63 5.33 11.10
N LEU A 75 14.73 5.38 10.37
CA LEU A 75 15.92 4.56 10.67
C LEU A 75 16.66 5.03 11.95
N LYS A 76 16.62 6.32 12.26
CA LYS A 76 17.26 6.92 13.45
C LYS A 76 16.39 6.91 14.71
N GLY A 77 15.09 6.69 14.56
CA GLY A 77 14.14 6.68 15.69
C GLY A 77 14.35 5.47 16.60
N ARG A 78 14.28 5.68 17.92
CA ARG A 78 14.36 4.59 18.92
C ARG A 78 13.25 3.54 18.79
N ASP A 79 12.15 3.89 18.17
CA ASP A 79 11.00 3.01 17.88
C ASP A 79 10.88 2.80 16.36
N SER A 80 11.94 2.30 15.73
CA SER A 80 12.11 2.16 14.28
C SER A 80 11.14 1.16 13.59
N VAL A 81 9.88 1.18 14.00
CA VAL A 81 8.83 0.41 13.31
C VAL A 81 8.28 1.29 12.20
N MET A 82 8.60 0.93 10.97
CA MET A 82 7.98 1.55 9.80
C MET A 82 6.46 1.45 9.92
N PRO A 83 5.72 2.55 9.69
CA PRO A 83 4.26 2.56 9.86
C PRO A 83 3.55 1.61 8.89
N ARG A 84 4.22 1.28 7.79
CA ARG A 84 3.75 0.32 6.79
C ARG A 84 4.93 -0.42 6.20
N GLN A 85 4.76 -1.71 6.00
CA GLN A 85 5.75 -2.59 5.37
C GLN A 85 5.05 -3.57 4.45
N VAL A 86 5.77 -4.02 3.43
CA VAL A 86 5.28 -5.01 2.48
C VAL A 86 6.31 -6.13 2.33
N PHE A 87 5.81 -7.35 2.23
CA PHE A 87 6.62 -8.57 2.14
C PHE A 87 6.00 -9.50 1.09
N TYR A 88 6.74 -10.48 0.65
CA TYR A 88 6.16 -11.62 -0.04
C TYR A 88 5.19 -12.38 0.87
N GLY A 89 4.33 -13.22 0.30
CA GLY A 89 3.32 -13.96 1.06
C GLY A 89 3.90 -14.92 2.10
N ASP A 90 5.14 -15.37 1.90
CA ASP A 90 5.90 -16.19 2.83
C ASP A 90 6.61 -15.37 3.93
N GLY A 91 6.56 -14.05 3.85
CA GLY A 91 7.18 -13.13 4.78
C GLY A 91 8.59 -12.70 4.43
N SER A 92 9.16 -13.16 3.30
CA SER A 92 10.45 -12.68 2.82
C SER A 92 10.37 -11.23 2.32
N GLU A 93 11.50 -10.54 2.36
CA GLU A 93 11.59 -9.16 1.88
C GLU A 93 11.47 -9.08 0.36
N LEU A 94 10.83 -8.02 -0.14
CA LEU A 94 10.81 -7.71 -1.55
C LEU A 94 12.14 -7.09 -1.97
N GLU A 95 12.69 -7.58 -3.06
CA GLU A 95 13.89 -7.03 -3.66
C GLU A 95 13.61 -5.63 -4.23
N GLU A 96 14.53 -4.70 -4.03
CA GLU A 96 14.43 -3.35 -4.56
C GLU A 96 14.24 -3.35 -6.08
N ALA A 97 14.92 -4.25 -6.79
CA ALA A 97 14.77 -4.42 -8.23
C ALA A 97 13.34 -4.79 -8.67
N ALA A 98 12.62 -5.61 -7.88
CA ALA A 98 11.23 -5.95 -8.18
C ALA A 98 10.31 -4.72 -8.02
N ILE A 99 10.56 -3.91 -6.99
CA ILE A 99 9.83 -2.67 -6.74
C ILE A 99 10.09 -1.66 -7.85
N GLU A 100 11.35 -1.48 -8.26
CA GLU A 100 11.72 -0.60 -9.38
C GLU A 100 11.07 -1.03 -10.69
N ALA A 101 11.02 -2.33 -10.97
CA ALA A 101 10.37 -2.87 -12.17
C ALA A 101 8.86 -2.59 -12.19
N ILE A 102 8.19 -2.72 -11.03
CA ILE A 102 6.78 -2.38 -10.87
C ILE A 102 6.56 -0.89 -11.12
N ASN A 103 7.39 -0.04 -10.55
CA ASN A 103 7.30 1.40 -10.72
C ASN A 103 7.50 1.82 -12.19
N ALA A 104 8.51 1.25 -12.84
CA ALA A 104 8.76 1.47 -14.26
C ALA A 104 7.57 1.01 -15.13
N ALA A 105 6.87 -0.05 -14.74
CA ALA A 105 5.66 -0.50 -15.42
C ALA A 105 4.52 0.51 -15.28
N TYR A 106 4.29 1.05 -14.08
CA TYR A 106 3.30 2.12 -13.87
C TYR A 106 3.61 3.35 -14.70
N GLU A 107 4.87 3.80 -14.72
CA GLU A 107 5.26 4.97 -15.52
C GLU A 107 5.07 4.76 -17.03
N ARG A 108 5.34 3.56 -17.54
CA ARG A 108 5.11 3.23 -18.95
C ARG A 108 3.63 3.21 -19.33
N CYS A 109 2.76 2.81 -18.41
CA CYS A 109 1.33 2.70 -18.63
C CYS A 109 0.57 3.99 -18.25
N ALA A 110 1.26 4.99 -17.70
CA ALA A 110 0.62 6.19 -17.19
C ALA A 110 0.03 7.05 -18.30
N VAL A 111 -1.26 7.31 -18.21
CA VAL A 111 -1.97 8.30 -19.04
C VAL A 111 -2.13 9.56 -18.22
N ARG A 112 -1.65 10.68 -18.73
CA ARG A 112 -1.68 11.97 -18.05
C ARG A 112 -2.61 12.92 -18.78
N PHE A 113 -3.44 13.64 -18.04
CA PHE A 113 -4.33 14.67 -18.56
C PHE A 113 -4.41 15.83 -17.55
N ASP A 114 -4.80 16.99 -18.07
CA ASP A 114 -4.98 18.19 -17.24
C ASP A 114 -6.45 18.37 -16.93
N TRP A 115 -6.76 18.51 -15.62
CA TRP A 115 -8.10 18.70 -15.13
C TRP A 115 -8.66 20.06 -15.53
N GLN A 116 -9.89 20.07 -16.02
CA GLN A 116 -10.68 21.27 -16.24
C GLN A 116 -11.84 21.34 -15.25
N ARG A 117 -12.34 22.54 -15.01
CA ARG A 117 -13.48 22.74 -14.13
C ARG A 117 -14.71 22.02 -14.70
N GLY A 118 -15.24 21.09 -13.93
CA GLY A 118 -16.41 20.28 -14.31
C GLY A 118 -16.06 18.88 -14.82
N ASP A 119 -14.79 18.54 -14.97
CA ASP A 119 -14.38 17.19 -15.36
C ASP A 119 -14.75 16.17 -14.31
N VAL A 120 -15.23 15.03 -14.77
CA VAL A 120 -15.50 13.84 -13.97
C VAL A 120 -14.82 12.65 -14.65
N VAL A 121 -14.00 11.93 -13.90
CA VAL A 121 -13.37 10.70 -14.38
C VAL A 121 -13.93 9.53 -13.62
N MET A 122 -14.38 8.52 -14.37
CA MET A 122 -14.82 7.24 -13.83
C MET A 122 -13.81 6.17 -14.27
N LEU A 123 -13.26 5.43 -13.32
CA LEU A 123 -12.27 4.39 -13.56
C LEU A 123 -12.76 3.07 -12.97
N ASP A 124 -12.48 1.98 -13.69
CA ASP A 124 -12.53 0.67 -13.07
C ASP A 124 -11.29 0.47 -12.21
N ASN A 125 -11.45 0.52 -10.91
CA ASN A 125 -10.34 0.44 -9.95
C ASN A 125 -9.67 -0.94 -9.91
N MET A 126 -10.27 -1.96 -10.51
CA MET A 126 -9.63 -3.28 -10.66
C MET A 126 -8.65 -3.32 -11.82
N LEU A 127 -8.85 -2.49 -12.84
CA LEU A 127 -8.02 -2.45 -14.05
C LEU A 127 -7.08 -1.24 -14.09
N ALA A 128 -7.39 -0.16 -13.37
CA ALA A 128 -6.66 1.09 -13.42
C ALA A 128 -6.27 1.59 -12.03
N ALA A 129 -5.01 1.90 -11.84
CA ALA A 129 -4.55 2.67 -10.70
C ALA A 129 -4.60 4.17 -11.02
N HIS A 130 -4.84 5.00 -10.01
CA HIS A 130 -4.85 6.46 -10.17
C HIS A 130 -4.11 7.13 -9.01
N ALA A 131 -3.47 8.24 -9.31
CA ALA A 131 -2.82 9.07 -8.30
C ALA A 131 -2.83 10.55 -8.74
N PRO A 132 -2.96 11.50 -7.80
CA PRO A 132 -2.73 12.90 -8.11
C PRO A 132 -1.23 13.14 -8.37
N ARG A 133 -0.92 14.09 -9.24
CA ARG A 133 0.45 14.64 -9.30
C ARG A 133 0.72 15.47 -8.04
N PRO A 134 1.99 15.51 -7.58
CA PRO A 134 2.37 16.48 -6.57
C PRO A 134 1.98 17.89 -7.02
N LEU A 135 1.28 18.60 -6.17
CA LEU A 135 0.99 20.02 -6.40
C LEU A 135 2.34 20.75 -6.39
N ARG A 136 2.70 21.34 -7.53
CA ARG A 136 3.81 22.30 -7.55
C ARG A 136 3.27 23.59 -6.95
N GLY A 137 3.70 23.91 -5.73
CA GLY A 137 3.49 25.21 -5.14
C GLY A 137 4.32 26.29 -5.81
#